data_d3d0cacaca757c076be633666b6498a9
#
_entry.id   d3d0cacaca757c076be633666b6498a9
#
_cell.length_a   1.000
_cell.length_b   1.000
_cell.length_c   1.000
_cell.angle_alpha   90.00
_cell.angle_beta   90.00
_cell.angle_gamma   90.00
#
_symmetry.space_group_name_H-M   'P 1'
#
loop_
_entity.id
_entity.type
_entity.pdbx_description
1 polymer ?
#
loop_
_entity_poly.entity_id
_entity_poly.type
_entity_poly.pdbx_seq_one_letter_code
_entity_poly.pdbx_strand_id
1 'polypeptide(L)'
;LVFLPNIIWNSENNWITLQHTSDNANFTNIDISLYRGFGFLITQLLMLGPFLVVGGILSLTNINNTQKILLVFSLPIILIVFIEAIIVRANANWAAPALISLFVCFYIAISNTVLKIINLVFNFSFCFIFFVLIGASYPSNIFNRINGLNEYAYKIYETTSKGYKKNIVVSDRLLFSSLNYELRDLNINFYMPHNEGGEITNHFKIVSPLNKNINENFTLIGSPSDINYLKNEYK
;
A
#
# COMPACT_ATOMS: atom_id res chain seq x y z
N LEU A 1 -11.04 13.61 -19.00
CA LEU A 1 -10.25 14.81 -18.69
C LEU A 1 -9.44 14.65 -17.39
N VAL A 2 -10.02 14.10 -16.29
CA VAL A 2 -9.32 13.94 -14.98
C VAL A 2 -8.08 13.05 -15.08
N PHE A 3 -8.10 12.00 -15.89
CA PHE A 3 -6.95 11.08 -16.07
C PHE A 3 -5.93 11.56 -17.10
N LEU A 4 -6.20 12.63 -17.84
CA LEU A 4 -5.32 13.08 -18.91
C LEU A 4 -3.89 13.42 -18.45
N PRO A 5 -3.68 14.13 -17.32
CA PRO A 5 -2.33 14.39 -16.82
C PRO A 5 -1.54 13.10 -16.52
N ASN A 6 -2.22 12.08 -15.98
CA ASN A 6 -1.60 10.78 -15.70
C ASN A 6 -1.23 10.03 -16.98
N ILE A 7 -2.07 10.09 -18.02
CA ILE A 7 -1.80 9.47 -19.33
C ILE A 7 -0.61 10.15 -19.98
N ILE A 8 -0.56 11.49 -20.00
CA ILE A 8 0.55 12.26 -20.56
C ILE A 8 1.85 11.91 -19.84
N TRP A 9 1.83 11.98 -18.51
CA TRP A 9 3.01 11.64 -17.72
C TRP A 9 3.49 10.20 -17.98
N ASN A 10 2.61 9.21 -18.05
CA ASN A 10 2.97 7.82 -18.35
C ASN A 10 3.55 7.67 -19.77
N SER A 11 3.01 8.39 -20.76
CA SER A 11 3.56 8.34 -22.14
C SER A 11 4.97 8.93 -22.22
N GLU A 12 5.27 9.93 -21.42
CA GLU A 12 6.60 10.55 -21.32
C GLU A 12 7.59 9.71 -20.49
N ASN A 13 7.10 8.82 -19.62
CA ASN A 13 7.89 7.96 -18.74
C ASN A 13 7.77 6.46 -19.07
N ASN A 14 7.67 6.12 -20.38
CA ASN A 14 7.68 4.74 -20.89
C ASN A 14 6.63 3.82 -20.23
N TRP A 15 5.46 4.36 -19.86
CA TRP A 15 4.35 3.61 -19.26
C TRP A 15 4.73 2.85 -17.99
N ILE A 16 5.64 3.40 -17.19
CA ILE A 16 6.21 2.76 -16.01
C ILE A 16 5.16 2.36 -14.96
N THR A 17 4.06 3.11 -14.85
CA THR A 17 2.96 2.76 -13.94
C THR A 17 2.28 1.46 -14.36
N LEU A 18 2.11 1.23 -15.67
CA LEU A 18 1.53 0.00 -16.19
C LEU A 18 2.50 -1.18 -16.03
N GLN A 19 3.81 -0.96 -16.30
CA GLN A 19 4.84 -1.97 -16.06
C GLN A 19 4.84 -2.38 -14.59
N HIS A 20 4.87 -1.42 -13.66
CA HIS A 20 4.83 -1.71 -12.23
C HIS A 20 3.55 -2.45 -11.79
N THR A 21 2.41 -2.15 -12.41
CA THR A 21 1.14 -2.85 -12.15
C THR A 21 1.23 -4.30 -12.66
N SER A 22 1.80 -4.50 -13.85
CA SER A 22 2.04 -5.83 -14.43
C SER A 22 2.99 -6.66 -13.55
N ASP A 23 4.09 -6.05 -13.07
CA ASP A 23 5.06 -6.71 -12.20
C ASP A 23 4.45 -7.09 -10.84
N ASN A 24 3.58 -6.24 -10.29
CA ASN A 24 2.86 -6.55 -9.06
C ASN A 24 1.84 -7.70 -9.25
N ALA A 25 1.23 -7.80 -10.41
CA ALA A 25 0.34 -8.91 -10.77
C ALA A 25 1.12 -10.23 -10.94
N ASN A 26 2.43 -10.15 -11.27
CA ASN A 26 3.42 -11.24 -11.30
C ASN A 26 2.90 -12.58 -11.85
N PHE A 27 2.26 -12.55 -13.02
CA PHE A 27 1.72 -13.75 -13.68
C PHE A 27 2.79 -14.76 -14.12
N THR A 28 4.06 -14.42 -14.00
CA THR A 28 5.17 -15.32 -14.32
C THR A 28 5.40 -16.39 -13.25
N ASN A 29 5.01 -16.13 -12.00
CA ASN A 29 5.14 -17.06 -10.86
C ASN A 29 3.77 -17.40 -10.29
N ILE A 30 3.02 -18.23 -11.02
CA ILE A 30 1.72 -18.72 -10.58
C ILE A 30 1.93 -19.73 -9.44
N ASP A 31 1.41 -19.38 -8.25
CA ASP A 31 1.38 -20.26 -7.09
C ASP A 31 -0.05 -20.30 -6.53
N ILE A 32 -0.79 -21.35 -6.89
CA ILE A 32 -2.21 -21.46 -6.53
C ILE A 32 -2.35 -21.77 -5.04
N SER A 33 -2.99 -20.87 -4.29
CA SER A 33 -3.24 -21.02 -2.86
C SER A 33 -4.65 -20.62 -2.47
N LEU A 34 -5.48 -21.59 -2.16
CA LEU A 34 -6.83 -21.36 -1.63
C LEU A 34 -6.79 -20.61 -0.29
N TYR A 35 -5.75 -20.81 0.51
CA TYR A 35 -5.57 -20.11 1.79
C TYR A 35 -5.53 -18.58 1.60
N ARG A 36 -4.83 -18.09 0.57
CA ARG A 36 -4.79 -16.65 0.25
C ARG A 36 -6.18 -16.13 -0.16
N GLY A 37 -6.91 -16.91 -0.96
CA GLY A 37 -8.28 -16.57 -1.34
C GLY A 37 -9.22 -16.48 -0.13
N PHE A 38 -9.18 -17.44 0.77
CA PHE A 38 -9.97 -17.39 2.01
C PHE A 38 -9.56 -16.23 2.91
N GLY A 39 -8.25 -15.96 3.05
CA GLY A 39 -7.74 -14.81 3.78
C GLY A 39 -8.27 -13.48 3.22
N PHE A 40 -8.31 -13.34 1.90
CA PHE A 40 -8.91 -12.20 1.22
C PHE A 40 -10.39 -12.04 1.59
N LEU A 41 -11.20 -13.12 1.48
CA LEU A 41 -12.64 -13.05 1.80
C LEU A 41 -12.90 -12.71 3.27
N ILE A 42 -12.13 -13.29 4.20
CA ILE A 42 -12.22 -12.96 5.63
C ILE A 42 -11.93 -11.48 5.85
N THR A 43 -10.92 -10.94 5.16
CA THR A 43 -10.59 -9.52 5.29
C THR A 43 -11.71 -8.63 4.75
N GLN A 44 -12.34 -8.99 3.60
CA GLN A 44 -13.50 -8.26 3.09
C GLN A 44 -14.69 -8.31 4.07
N LEU A 45 -14.91 -9.47 4.68
CA LEU A 45 -15.94 -9.64 5.71
C LEU A 45 -15.71 -8.70 6.92
N LEU A 46 -14.46 -8.60 7.39
CA LEU A 46 -14.10 -7.71 8.49
C LEU A 46 -14.21 -6.23 8.11
N MET A 47 -13.83 -5.86 6.88
CA MET A 47 -13.93 -4.47 6.38
C MET A 47 -15.37 -3.99 6.24
N LEU A 48 -16.28 -4.85 5.77
CA LEU A 48 -17.72 -4.53 5.66
C LEU A 48 -18.43 -4.61 7.01
N GLY A 49 -17.93 -5.43 7.91
CA GLY A 49 -18.59 -5.84 9.15
C GLY A 49 -19.40 -7.12 9.00
N PRO A 50 -19.10 -8.13 9.82
CA PRO A 50 -19.69 -9.47 9.69
C PRO A 50 -21.21 -9.47 9.83
N PHE A 51 -21.76 -8.64 10.70
CA PHE A 51 -23.22 -8.54 10.92
C PHE A 51 -23.94 -7.95 9.69
N LEU A 52 -23.32 -6.98 9.00
CA LEU A 52 -23.88 -6.42 7.76
C LEU A 52 -23.86 -7.45 6.63
N VAL A 53 -22.76 -8.20 6.49
CA VAL A 53 -22.63 -9.20 5.42
C VAL A 53 -23.63 -10.33 5.62
N VAL A 54 -23.68 -10.93 6.81
CA VAL A 54 -24.61 -12.03 7.11
C VAL A 54 -26.05 -11.56 6.99
N GLY A 55 -26.40 -10.43 7.63
CA GLY A 55 -27.74 -9.87 7.55
C GLY A 55 -28.14 -9.46 6.14
N GLY A 56 -27.21 -8.88 5.38
CA GLY A 56 -27.41 -8.50 3.99
C GLY A 56 -27.71 -9.69 3.10
N ILE A 57 -26.87 -10.74 3.16
CA ILE A 57 -27.06 -11.97 2.38
C ILE A 57 -28.43 -12.60 2.69
N LEU A 58 -28.79 -12.73 3.97
CA LEU A 58 -30.07 -13.29 4.40
C LEU A 58 -31.28 -12.43 3.99
N SER A 59 -31.09 -11.12 3.82
CA SER A 59 -32.15 -10.18 3.45
C SER A 59 -32.32 -10.00 1.93
N LEU A 60 -31.39 -10.49 1.11
CA LEU A 60 -31.43 -10.40 -0.36
C LEU A 60 -32.37 -11.45 -0.98
N THR A 61 -33.61 -11.56 -0.49
CA THR A 61 -34.60 -12.52 -0.99
C THR A 61 -35.30 -12.03 -2.25
N ASN A 62 -35.60 -10.70 -2.33
CA ASN A 62 -36.24 -10.05 -3.48
C ASN A 62 -35.43 -8.83 -3.90
N ILE A 63 -34.48 -9.05 -4.80
CA ILE A 63 -33.51 -8.02 -5.24
C ILE A 63 -34.20 -6.99 -6.14
N ASN A 64 -34.28 -5.75 -5.72
CA ASN A 64 -34.81 -4.64 -6.51
C ASN A 64 -33.77 -4.11 -7.52
N ASN A 65 -34.18 -3.21 -8.43
CA ASN A 65 -33.30 -2.69 -9.48
C ASN A 65 -32.08 -1.92 -8.92
N THR A 66 -32.25 -1.17 -7.84
CA THR A 66 -31.13 -0.45 -7.18
C THR A 66 -30.10 -1.44 -6.64
N GLN A 67 -30.54 -2.50 -5.97
CA GLN A 67 -29.66 -3.53 -5.46
C GLN A 67 -28.94 -4.29 -6.58
N LYS A 68 -29.63 -4.57 -7.71
CA LYS A 68 -29.01 -5.17 -8.90
C LYS A 68 -27.87 -4.32 -9.43
N ILE A 69 -28.08 -3.01 -9.57
CA ILE A 69 -27.04 -2.08 -10.02
C ILE A 69 -25.84 -2.10 -9.06
N LEU A 70 -26.09 -2.00 -7.76
CA LEU A 70 -25.02 -2.02 -6.74
C LEU A 70 -24.22 -3.33 -6.75
N LEU A 71 -24.89 -4.47 -6.95
CA LEU A 71 -24.24 -5.77 -7.08
C LEU A 71 -23.39 -5.88 -8.36
N VAL A 72 -23.87 -5.34 -9.48
CA VAL A 72 -23.11 -5.31 -10.74
C VAL A 72 -21.84 -4.49 -10.61
N PHE A 73 -21.84 -3.42 -9.82
CA PHE A 73 -20.63 -2.61 -9.55
C PHE A 73 -19.69 -3.22 -8.51
N SER A 74 -20.14 -4.16 -7.70
CA SER A 74 -19.32 -4.75 -6.63
C SER A 74 -18.83 -6.16 -6.94
N LEU A 75 -19.71 -7.07 -7.33
CA LEU A 75 -19.37 -8.50 -7.44
C LEU A 75 -18.27 -8.80 -8.46
N PRO A 76 -18.24 -8.20 -9.68
CA PRO A 76 -17.18 -8.48 -10.63
C PRO A 76 -15.79 -8.10 -10.10
N ILE A 77 -15.68 -6.94 -9.43
CA ILE A 77 -14.40 -6.47 -8.88
C ILE A 77 -13.93 -7.42 -7.77
N ILE A 78 -14.83 -7.77 -6.84
CA ILE A 78 -14.50 -8.71 -5.75
C ILE A 78 -14.08 -10.07 -6.32
N LEU A 79 -14.78 -10.56 -7.34
CA LEU A 79 -14.48 -11.84 -7.97
C LEU A 79 -13.12 -11.84 -8.67
N ILE A 80 -12.79 -10.78 -9.42
CA ILE A 80 -11.51 -10.65 -10.10
C ILE A 80 -10.36 -10.63 -9.07
N VAL A 81 -10.47 -9.79 -8.03
CA VAL A 81 -9.43 -9.68 -7.00
C VAL A 81 -9.35 -10.97 -6.16
N PHE A 82 -10.46 -11.66 -5.93
CA PHE A 82 -10.47 -12.97 -5.26
C PHE A 82 -9.73 -14.04 -6.08
N ILE A 83 -9.97 -14.10 -7.38
CA ILE A 83 -9.27 -15.02 -8.29
C ILE A 83 -7.77 -14.70 -8.29
N GLU A 84 -7.41 -13.42 -8.37
CA GLU A 84 -6.02 -12.98 -8.30
C GLU A 84 -5.36 -13.34 -6.97
N ALA A 85 -6.08 -13.22 -5.85
CA ALA A 85 -5.60 -13.63 -4.53
C ALA A 85 -5.28 -15.14 -4.46
N ILE A 86 -6.05 -15.97 -5.18
CA ILE A 86 -5.79 -17.41 -5.26
C ILE A 86 -4.57 -17.71 -6.14
N ILE A 87 -4.47 -17.07 -7.30
CA ILE A 87 -3.49 -17.41 -8.36
C ILE A 87 -2.09 -16.89 -8.01
N VAL A 88 -2.01 -15.63 -7.54
CA VAL A 88 -0.73 -14.97 -7.27
C VAL A 88 -0.73 -14.39 -5.87
N ARG A 89 -1.28 -13.19 -5.76
CA ARG A 89 -1.36 -12.40 -4.53
C ARG A 89 -2.27 -11.19 -4.77
N ALA A 90 -3.18 -10.91 -3.85
CA ALA A 90 -3.92 -9.65 -3.87
C ALA A 90 -3.91 -8.99 -2.50
N ASN A 91 -3.84 -7.66 -2.50
CA ASN A 91 -4.03 -6.89 -1.28
C ASN A 91 -5.53 -6.66 -1.04
N ALA A 92 -5.97 -6.74 0.21
CA ALA A 92 -7.37 -6.61 0.58
C ALA A 92 -8.02 -5.28 0.13
N ASN A 93 -7.24 -4.19 0.11
CA ASN A 93 -7.68 -2.86 -0.30
C ASN A 93 -7.91 -2.71 -1.82
N TRP A 94 -7.50 -3.66 -2.65
CA TRP A 94 -7.75 -3.58 -4.09
C TRP A 94 -9.24 -3.69 -4.44
N ALA A 95 -10.01 -4.38 -3.61
CA ALA A 95 -11.47 -4.45 -3.75
C ALA A 95 -12.22 -3.30 -3.04
N ALA A 96 -11.54 -2.36 -2.39
CA ALA A 96 -12.17 -1.29 -1.60
C ALA A 96 -13.24 -0.48 -2.37
N PRO A 97 -13.07 -0.12 -3.66
CA PRO A 97 -14.14 0.57 -4.40
C PRO A 97 -15.44 -0.24 -4.49
N ALA A 98 -15.34 -1.56 -4.60
CA ALA A 98 -16.50 -2.45 -4.65
C ALA A 98 -17.24 -2.55 -3.31
N LEU A 99 -16.50 -2.41 -2.20
CA LEU A 99 -17.09 -2.51 -0.87
C LEU A 99 -18.07 -1.39 -0.57
N ILE A 100 -17.90 -0.20 -1.16
CA ILE A 100 -18.81 0.93 -0.99
C ILE A 100 -20.21 0.55 -1.53
N SER A 101 -20.25 0.06 -2.77
CA SER A 101 -21.52 -0.36 -3.40
C SER A 101 -22.13 -1.57 -2.66
N LEU A 102 -21.32 -2.52 -2.24
CA LEU A 102 -21.79 -3.70 -1.52
C LEU A 102 -22.31 -3.34 -0.12
N PHE A 103 -21.65 -2.41 0.59
CA PHE A 103 -22.11 -1.89 1.87
C PHE A 103 -23.50 -1.26 1.74
N VAL A 104 -23.69 -0.36 0.77
CA VAL A 104 -24.98 0.28 0.52
C VAL A 104 -26.04 -0.77 0.16
N CYS A 105 -25.71 -1.74 -0.70
CA CYS A 105 -26.62 -2.82 -1.09
C CYS A 105 -27.13 -3.60 0.11
N PHE A 106 -26.25 -4.05 0.99
CA PHE A 106 -26.63 -4.79 2.20
C PHE A 106 -27.35 -3.92 3.21
N TYR A 107 -26.93 -2.66 3.37
CA TYR A 107 -27.57 -1.74 4.31
C TYR A 107 -29.02 -1.45 3.94
N ILE A 108 -29.35 -1.29 2.66
CA ILE A 108 -30.76 -1.10 2.22
C ILE A 108 -31.55 -2.41 2.22
N ALA A 109 -30.89 -3.58 2.07
CA ALA A 109 -31.55 -4.89 2.12
C ALA A 109 -32.04 -5.23 3.53
N ILE A 110 -31.25 -4.89 4.55
CA ILE A 110 -31.57 -5.21 5.95
C ILE A 110 -32.68 -4.27 6.44
N SER A 111 -33.83 -4.81 6.82
CA SER A 111 -34.93 -4.06 7.47
C SER A 111 -34.69 -3.88 8.99
N ASN A 112 -33.96 -4.80 9.62
CA ASN A 112 -33.73 -4.81 11.06
C ASN A 112 -32.73 -3.71 11.48
N THR A 113 -33.23 -2.64 12.12
CA THR A 113 -32.43 -1.52 12.61
C THR A 113 -31.42 -1.92 13.69
N VAL A 114 -31.77 -2.89 14.55
CA VAL A 114 -30.87 -3.36 15.62
C VAL A 114 -29.60 -3.99 15.00
N LEU A 115 -29.76 -4.79 13.95
CA LEU A 115 -28.63 -5.41 13.25
C LEU A 115 -27.70 -4.35 12.62
N LYS A 116 -28.26 -3.28 12.05
CA LYS A 116 -27.50 -2.13 11.52
C LYS A 116 -26.69 -1.43 12.63
N ILE A 117 -27.32 -1.21 13.78
CA ILE A 117 -26.66 -0.58 14.93
C ILE A 117 -25.53 -1.48 15.47
N ILE A 118 -25.77 -2.79 15.62
CA ILE A 118 -24.74 -3.74 16.06
C ILE A 118 -23.53 -3.71 15.11
N ASN A 119 -23.78 -3.70 13.81
CA ASN A 119 -22.69 -3.61 12.81
C ASN A 119 -21.92 -2.29 12.92
N LEU A 120 -22.63 -1.17 13.10
CA LEU A 120 -21.99 0.14 13.28
C LEU A 120 -21.10 0.17 14.53
N VAL A 121 -21.64 -0.33 15.66
CA VAL A 121 -20.87 -0.40 16.93
C VAL A 121 -19.66 -1.31 16.77
N PHE A 122 -19.83 -2.47 16.13
CA PHE A 122 -18.71 -3.37 15.86
C PHE A 122 -17.60 -2.70 15.04
N ASN A 123 -17.95 -2.10 13.91
CA ASN A 123 -16.97 -1.45 13.03
C ASN A 123 -16.28 -0.27 13.73
N PHE A 124 -17.05 0.55 14.45
CA PHE A 124 -16.50 1.67 15.22
C PHE A 124 -15.53 1.18 16.30
N SER A 125 -15.93 0.17 17.08
CA SER A 125 -15.09 -0.40 18.13
C SER A 125 -13.81 -1.03 17.56
N PHE A 126 -13.92 -1.75 16.44
CA PHE A 126 -12.78 -2.34 15.77
C PHE A 126 -11.78 -1.29 15.30
N CYS A 127 -12.27 -0.24 14.61
CA CYS A 127 -11.42 0.87 14.16
C CYS A 127 -10.81 1.63 15.35
N PHE A 128 -11.58 1.86 16.41
CA PHE A 128 -11.12 2.56 17.61
C PHE A 128 -10.00 1.78 18.32
N ILE A 129 -10.19 0.47 18.53
CA ILE A 129 -9.16 -0.40 19.13
C ILE A 129 -7.89 -0.37 18.29
N PHE A 130 -8.01 -0.48 16.96
CA PHE A 130 -6.87 -0.43 16.05
C PHE A 130 -6.13 0.91 16.14
N PHE A 131 -6.89 2.01 16.18
CA PHE A 131 -6.34 3.36 16.34
C PHE A 131 -5.59 3.54 17.67
N VAL A 132 -6.18 3.03 18.76
CA VAL A 132 -5.54 3.08 20.09
C VAL A 132 -4.26 2.24 20.13
N LEU A 133 -4.25 1.05 19.52
CA LEU A 133 -3.06 0.20 19.44
C LEU A 133 -1.92 0.86 18.66
N ILE A 134 -2.24 1.55 17.56
CA ILE A 134 -1.26 2.34 16.79
C ILE A 134 -0.74 3.51 17.63
N GLY A 135 -1.64 4.29 18.23
CA GLY A 135 -1.28 5.47 19.04
C GLY A 135 -0.48 5.13 20.31
N ALA A 136 -0.74 3.97 20.89
CA ALA A 136 0.02 3.46 22.04
C ALA A 136 1.36 2.83 21.65
N SER A 137 1.72 2.84 20.36
CA SER A 137 2.93 2.17 19.83
C SER A 137 3.07 0.74 20.31
N TYR A 138 1.95 0.01 20.31
CA TYR A 138 1.89 -1.37 20.80
C TYR A 138 2.93 -2.24 20.11
N PRO A 139 3.86 -2.89 20.85
CA PRO A 139 4.92 -3.69 20.28
C PRO A 139 4.38 -4.99 19.69
N SER A 140 4.03 -4.97 18.42
CA SER A 140 3.65 -6.16 17.69
C SER A 140 4.25 -6.11 16.28
N ASN A 141 4.49 -7.27 15.68
CA ASN A 141 5.00 -7.38 14.31
C ASN A 141 4.09 -6.67 13.28
N ILE A 142 2.80 -6.50 13.59
CA ILE A 142 1.83 -5.82 12.74
C ILE A 142 2.17 -4.33 12.59
N PHE A 143 2.67 -3.70 13.66
CA PHE A 143 2.96 -2.26 13.71
C PHE A 143 4.43 -1.89 13.51
N ASN A 144 5.32 -2.87 13.31
CA ASN A 144 6.76 -2.63 13.12
C ASN A 144 7.09 -1.69 11.95
N ARG A 145 6.19 -1.57 10.98
CA ARG A 145 6.35 -0.64 9.84
C ARG A 145 5.98 0.80 10.17
N ILE A 146 5.36 1.05 11.30
CA ILE A 146 4.84 2.37 11.70
C ILE A 146 5.54 2.85 12.97
N ASN A 147 5.76 1.95 13.92
CA ASN A 147 6.32 2.28 15.22
C ASN A 147 7.84 2.47 15.15
N GLY A 148 8.34 3.50 15.80
CA GLY A 148 9.77 3.77 15.94
C GLY A 148 10.43 4.41 14.72
N LEU A 149 9.68 4.69 13.63
CA LEU A 149 10.25 5.31 12.42
C LEU A 149 10.85 6.69 12.70
N ASN A 150 10.17 7.49 13.51
CA ASN A 150 10.65 8.82 13.90
C ASN A 150 11.97 8.75 14.67
N GLU A 151 12.02 7.94 15.74
CA GLU A 151 13.24 7.75 16.53
C GLU A 151 14.40 7.21 15.68
N TYR A 152 14.08 6.24 14.80
CA TYR A 152 15.06 5.67 13.88
C TYR A 152 15.58 6.71 12.88
N ALA A 153 14.71 7.55 12.34
CA ALA A 153 15.09 8.61 11.41
C ALA A 153 16.01 9.64 12.07
N TYR A 154 15.68 10.11 13.27
CA TYR A 154 16.54 11.05 14.01
C TYR A 154 17.87 10.43 14.42
N LYS A 155 17.90 9.16 14.78
CA LYS A 155 19.16 8.46 15.08
C LYS A 155 20.08 8.36 13.86
N ILE A 156 19.49 8.09 12.69
CA ILE A 156 20.22 8.14 11.41
C ILE A 156 20.77 9.57 11.18
N TYR A 157 19.92 10.58 11.35
CA TYR A 157 20.33 11.97 11.18
C TYR A 157 21.50 12.35 12.10
N GLU A 158 21.43 12.05 13.39
CA GLU A 158 22.52 12.31 14.33
C GLU A 158 23.81 11.61 13.93
N THR A 159 23.71 10.38 13.44
CA THR A 159 24.89 9.60 13.03
C THR A 159 25.51 10.20 11.75
N THR A 160 24.67 10.66 10.82
CA THR A 160 25.11 11.25 9.55
C THR A 160 25.57 12.68 9.70
N SER A 161 24.93 13.50 10.54
CA SER A 161 25.27 14.90 10.77
C SER A 161 26.66 15.09 11.42
N LYS A 162 27.09 14.13 12.25
CA LYS A 162 28.47 14.11 12.79
C LYS A 162 29.55 14.03 11.70
N GLY A 163 29.19 13.55 10.51
CA GLY A 163 30.08 13.49 9.34
C GLY A 163 29.95 14.65 8.36
N TYR A 164 29.20 15.72 8.67
CA TYR A 164 28.93 16.86 7.77
C TYR A 164 28.28 16.50 6.44
N LYS A 165 27.57 15.37 6.37
CA LYS A 165 27.00 14.88 5.12
C LYS A 165 25.53 15.25 5.03
N LYS A 166 25.21 16.12 4.07
CA LYS A 166 23.82 16.52 3.76
C LYS A 166 23.11 15.54 2.83
N ASN A 167 23.86 14.65 2.18
CA ASN A 167 23.35 13.75 1.17
C ASN A 167 23.21 12.34 1.74
N ILE A 168 22.02 11.79 1.69
CA ILE A 168 21.71 10.42 2.14
C ILE A 168 21.20 9.63 0.94
N VAL A 169 21.84 8.51 0.67
CA VAL A 169 21.45 7.56 -0.38
C VAL A 169 20.78 6.37 0.30
N VAL A 170 19.54 6.07 -0.09
CA VAL A 170 18.75 4.98 0.49
C VAL A 170 18.31 4.02 -0.59
N SER A 171 18.66 2.74 -0.48
CA SER A 171 18.32 1.72 -1.50
C SER A 171 16.93 1.11 -1.32
N ASP A 172 16.41 1.05 -0.11
CA ASP A 172 15.06 0.55 0.17
C ASP A 172 14.00 1.64 0.00
N ARG A 173 12.95 1.35 -0.80
CA ARG A 173 11.86 2.29 -1.10
C ARG A 173 11.06 2.73 0.13
N LEU A 174 10.77 1.79 1.04
CA LEU A 174 9.96 2.08 2.23
C LEU A 174 10.75 2.96 3.19
N LEU A 175 12.01 2.60 3.40
CA LEU A 175 12.91 3.37 4.25
C LEU A 175 13.16 4.76 3.66
N PHE A 176 13.35 4.88 2.35
CA PHE A 176 13.47 6.17 1.66
C PHE A 176 12.28 7.08 1.94
N SER A 177 11.05 6.56 1.71
CA SER A 177 9.83 7.36 1.91
C SER A 177 9.67 7.79 3.36
N SER A 178 9.98 6.90 4.31
CA SER A 178 9.87 7.17 5.74
C SER A 178 10.88 8.22 6.20
N LEU A 179 12.16 8.06 5.83
CA LEU A 179 13.20 9.03 6.20
C LEU A 179 12.98 10.39 5.57
N ASN A 180 12.60 10.43 4.29
CA ASN A 180 12.31 11.69 3.59
C ASN A 180 11.11 12.41 4.21
N TYR A 181 10.11 11.70 4.72
CA TYR A 181 8.97 12.29 5.41
C TYR A 181 9.33 12.78 6.81
N GLU A 182 9.98 11.95 7.63
CA GLU A 182 10.31 12.28 9.02
C GLU A 182 11.32 13.42 9.13
N LEU A 183 12.27 13.49 8.20
CA LEU A 183 13.35 14.48 8.19
C LEU A 183 13.12 15.62 7.18
N ARG A 184 11.90 15.80 6.67
CA ARG A 184 11.55 16.79 5.63
C ARG A 184 11.84 18.24 6.01
N ASP A 185 11.81 18.56 7.30
CA ASP A 185 12.05 19.91 7.82
C ASP A 185 13.56 20.19 8.03
N LEU A 186 14.42 19.22 7.77
CA LEU A 186 15.85 19.32 7.86
C LEU A 186 16.48 19.52 6.48
N ASN A 187 17.60 20.21 6.41
CA ASN A 187 18.32 20.47 5.16
C ASN A 187 19.13 19.23 4.74
N ILE A 188 18.43 18.17 4.30
CA ILE A 188 19.00 16.91 3.85
C ILE A 188 18.49 16.59 2.45
N ASN A 189 19.37 16.10 1.59
CA ASN A 189 19.02 15.62 0.27
C ASN A 189 18.96 14.09 0.30
N PHE A 190 17.85 13.53 -0.15
CA PHE A 190 17.66 12.08 -0.28
C PHE A 190 17.78 11.64 -1.74
N TYR A 191 18.58 10.61 -1.96
CA TYR A 191 18.78 10.02 -3.29
C TYR A 191 18.54 8.51 -3.24
N MET A 192 18.09 7.96 -4.37
CA MET A 192 17.94 6.53 -4.55
C MET A 192 18.94 6.04 -5.64
N PRO A 193 19.63 4.92 -5.40
CA PRO A 193 20.52 4.33 -6.39
C PRO A 193 19.77 4.06 -7.69
N HIS A 194 20.31 4.54 -8.81
CA HIS A 194 19.75 4.31 -10.13
C HIS A 194 20.87 4.11 -11.14
N ASN A 195 20.82 2.97 -11.86
CA ASN A 195 21.71 2.71 -12.98
C ASN A 195 21.11 3.32 -14.24
N GLU A 196 21.89 4.07 -14.98
CA GLU A 196 21.51 4.50 -16.34
C GLU A 196 21.27 3.26 -17.20
N GLY A 197 20.05 3.13 -17.74
CA GLY A 197 19.61 1.94 -18.48
C GLY A 197 19.17 0.76 -17.63
N GLY A 198 19.23 0.85 -16.29
CA GLY A 198 18.68 -0.16 -15.37
C GLY A 198 17.17 -0.06 -15.24
N GLU A 199 16.57 -1.14 -14.74
CA GLU A 199 15.13 -1.21 -14.52
C GLU A 199 14.68 -0.20 -13.46
N ILE A 200 13.65 0.58 -13.79
CA ILE A 200 13.02 1.53 -12.87
C ILE A 200 11.95 0.81 -12.07
N THR A 201 12.29 0.38 -10.88
CA THR A 201 11.42 -0.42 -10.01
C THR A 201 10.53 0.40 -9.08
N ASN A 202 10.75 1.72 -8.99
CA ASN A 202 9.92 2.59 -8.15
C ASN A 202 10.04 4.07 -8.53
N HIS A 203 9.08 4.87 -8.08
CA HIS A 203 8.98 6.31 -8.35
C HIS A 203 10.22 7.11 -7.91
N PHE A 204 10.86 6.77 -6.80
CA PHE A 204 12.01 7.54 -6.29
C PHE A 204 13.25 7.44 -7.17
N LYS A 205 13.39 6.37 -7.94
CA LYS A 205 14.45 6.27 -8.96
C LYS A 205 14.29 7.28 -10.10
N ILE A 206 13.07 7.84 -10.27
CA ILE A 206 12.78 8.86 -11.28
C ILE A 206 12.97 10.26 -10.71
N VAL A 207 12.37 10.52 -9.52
CA VAL A 207 12.28 11.88 -8.97
C VAL A 207 13.51 12.28 -8.15
N SER A 208 14.23 11.31 -7.59
CA SER A 208 15.43 11.54 -6.76
C SER A 208 16.54 10.53 -7.09
N PRO A 209 16.93 10.39 -8.35
CA PRO A 209 18.01 9.48 -8.73
C PRO A 209 19.35 9.97 -8.18
N LEU A 210 20.19 9.04 -7.76
CA LEU A 210 21.58 9.35 -7.45
C LEU A 210 22.32 9.63 -8.77
N ASN A 211 22.72 10.87 -8.97
CA ASN A 211 23.46 11.26 -10.16
C ASN A 211 24.92 10.78 -10.06
N LYS A 212 25.46 10.19 -11.14
CA LYS A 212 26.88 9.75 -11.22
C LYS A 212 27.89 10.89 -11.03
N ASN A 213 27.49 12.12 -11.35
CA ASN A 213 28.33 13.31 -11.24
C ASN A 213 28.24 13.98 -9.86
N ILE A 214 27.72 13.29 -8.84
CA ILE A 214 27.69 13.86 -7.49
C ILE A 214 29.13 13.97 -6.96
N ASN A 215 29.63 15.19 -6.86
CA ASN A 215 30.99 15.48 -6.35
C ASN A 215 31.02 15.61 -4.81
N GLU A 216 29.90 15.37 -4.15
CA GLU A 216 29.79 15.51 -2.70
C GLU A 216 29.75 14.16 -2.01
N ASN A 217 30.29 14.10 -0.82
CA ASN A 217 30.20 12.91 0.00
C ASN A 217 28.74 12.63 0.39
N PHE A 218 28.37 11.37 0.39
CA PHE A 218 27.05 10.92 0.83
C PHE A 218 27.17 9.76 1.85
N THR A 219 26.10 9.58 2.63
CA THR A 219 25.94 8.40 3.50
C THR A 219 25.01 7.41 2.83
N LEU A 220 25.43 6.16 2.69
CA LEU A 220 24.63 5.08 2.12
C LEU A 220 23.94 4.28 3.22
N ILE A 221 22.61 4.10 3.07
CA ILE A 221 21.78 3.25 3.91
C ILE A 221 21.12 2.20 3.01
N GLY A 222 21.49 0.94 3.19
CA GLY A 222 20.97 -0.13 2.33
C GLY A 222 21.48 -1.50 2.71
N SER A 223 21.14 -2.49 1.87
CA SER A 223 21.62 -3.86 2.02
C SER A 223 23.12 -3.98 1.66
N PRO A 224 23.83 -5.02 2.15
CA PRO A 224 25.22 -5.24 1.76
C PRO A 224 25.45 -5.37 0.26
N SER A 225 24.51 -5.94 -0.49
CA SER A 225 24.57 -6.06 -1.96
C SER A 225 24.59 -4.67 -2.63
N ASP A 226 23.72 -3.76 -2.20
CA ASP A 226 23.62 -2.41 -2.71
C ASP A 226 24.88 -1.60 -2.37
N ILE A 227 25.42 -1.79 -1.17
CA ILE A 227 26.66 -1.15 -0.74
C ILE A 227 27.83 -1.55 -1.63
N ASN A 228 27.98 -2.82 -1.96
CA ASN A 228 29.08 -3.32 -2.79
C ASN A 228 28.96 -2.76 -4.22
N TYR A 229 27.76 -2.74 -4.78
CA TYR A 229 27.49 -2.17 -6.08
C TYR A 229 27.90 -0.68 -6.12
N LEU A 230 27.40 0.13 -5.19
CA LEU A 230 27.67 1.57 -5.14
C LEU A 230 29.16 1.89 -4.86
N LYS A 231 29.86 1.08 -4.08
CA LYS A 231 31.31 1.23 -3.88
C LYS A 231 32.13 1.03 -5.14
N ASN A 232 31.64 0.26 -6.09
CA ASN A 232 32.32 0.04 -7.37
C ASN A 232 32.02 1.15 -8.38
N GLU A 233 30.82 1.74 -8.33
CA GLU A 233 30.39 2.82 -9.22
C GLU A 233 30.87 4.22 -8.79
N TYR A 234 30.98 4.45 -7.46
CA TYR A 234 31.35 5.75 -6.89
C TYR A 234 32.64 5.62 -6.05
N LYS A 235 33.75 5.50 -6.76
CA LYS A 235 35.12 5.53 -6.17
C LYS A 235 35.64 6.95 -6.05
#